data_a3ed44cec2879d499e752ca64438ff97
#
_entry.id   a3ed44cec2879d499e752ca64438ff97
#
_cell.length_a   1.000
_cell.length_b   1.000
_cell.length_c   1.000
_cell.angle_alpha   90.00
_cell.angle_beta   90.00
_cell.angle_gamma   90.00
#
_symmetry.space_group_name_H-M   'P 1'
#
loop_
_entity.id
_entity.type
_entity.pdbx_description
1 polymer ?
#
loop_
_entity_poly.entity_id
_entity_poly.type
_entity_poly.pdbx_seq_one_letter_code
_entity_poly.pdbx_strand_id
1 'polypeptide(L)'
;LGVTYSRVKQVRDYFLDKTYRKESGRSMFYEVSTEVMEEVESQLGELNGEAFQTTMTDFWTAVQELSKDPSSSVTQGLIVQRASEFVQRASAVYAGLSSYQDNLNTQIRQNVDKINKYGNQLLTLNDQIRAIESGGIEHANDLRDARNQILDELAELTNMSFSEDRYGSVSVQIEGVDFVKDGTCYEIAMKTDEATGFVTPFWPMNASYTTRDDGTRVYNIDGAEVFDLSIEISSDLGTDIGGLKAMLLARGDHRANYTDLAEGKYDSVSQSVVMNIQGEFDQMIHNVVTKINDILAEAAGVQSGDLELADGTTLKNAKYCAVDSDGYMRMEDGTPIQLFTKVTTDGYRKVTGKDGKDYWVMNEEKADSPESLYTIGNLQVNSALM
;
A
#
# COMPACT_ATOMS: atom_id res chain seq x y z
N LEU A 1 1.46 55.09 47.65
CA LEU A 1 0.79 53.82 47.41
C LEU A 1 1.12 53.41 45.94
N GLY A 2 2.16 52.59 45.76
CA GLY A 2 2.51 52.04 44.47
C GLY A 2 1.77 50.74 44.21
N VAL A 3 1.30 50.52 42.99
CA VAL A 3 0.78 49.22 42.51
C VAL A 3 2.01 48.34 42.30
N THR A 4 2.15 47.28 43.08
CA THR A 4 3.18 46.25 42.88
C THR A 4 2.65 45.28 41.86
N TYR A 5 3.29 45.16 40.71
CA TYR A 5 3.00 44.15 39.72
C TYR A 5 3.38 42.79 40.30
N SER A 6 2.41 41.95 40.62
CA SER A 6 2.71 40.74 41.40
C SER A 6 2.76 39.53 40.49
N ARG A 7 2.87 39.29 39.43
CA ARG A 7 2.97 37.97 38.68
C ARG A 7 1.98 37.85 37.50
N VAL A 8 2.47 37.66 36.34
CA VAL A 8 1.70 37.01 35.24
C VAL A 8 1.70 35.51 35.48
N LYS A 9 0.56 34.93 35.83
CA LYS A 9 0.43 33.48 35.99
C LYS A 9 -0.35 32.95 34.80
N GLN A 10 0.26 32.01 34.06
CA GLN A 10 -0.46 31.23 33.07
C GLN A 10 -1.47 30.32 33.81
N VAL A 11 -2.75 30.47 33.50
CA VAL A 11 -3.81 29.59 33.98
C VAL A 11 -4.10 28.61 32.88
N ARG A 12 -3.53 27.43 32.95
CA ARG A 12 -3.76 26.33 32.02
C ARG A 12 -4.38 25.15 32.75
N ASP A 13 -5.40 24.54 32.17
CA ASP A 13 -6.05 23.35 32.71
C ASP A 13 -5.44 22.11 32.07
N TYR A 14 -4.69 21.35 32.85
CA TYR A 14 -4.02 20.12 32.41
C TYR A 14 -5.01 19.09 31.83
N PHE A 15 -6.22 19.00 32.39
CA PHE A 15 -7.22 18.06 31.93
C PHE A 15 -7.77 18.47 30.54
N LEU A 16 -8.02 19.76 30.34
CA LEU A 16 -8.45 20.28 29.04
C LEU A 16 -7.36 20.10 27.99
N ASP A 17 -6.11 20.39 28.31
CA ASP A 17 -4.96 20.17 27.39
C ASP A 17 -4.84 18.71 26.99
N LYS A 18 -4.97 17.78 27.93
CA LYS A 18 -4.91 16.35 27.65
C LYS A 18 -6.05 15.90 26.73
N THR A 19 -7.26 16.38 27.01
CA THR A 19 -8.43 16.07 26.18
C THR A 19 -8.31 16.68 24.80
N TYR A 20 -7.92 17.96 24.70
CA TYR A 20 -7.70 18.64 23.42
C TYR A 20 -6.70 17.89 22.55
N ARG A 21 -5.52 17.54 23.08
CA ARG A 21 -4.48 16.81 22.36
C ARG A 21 -4.95 15.45 21.86
N LYS A 22 -5.70 14.73 22.70
CA LYS A 22 -6.27 13.45 22.30
C LYS A 22 -7.25 13.59 21.14
N GLU A 23 -8.17 14.56 21.22
CA GLU A 23 -9.18 14.78 20.18
C GLU A 23 -8.57 15.40 18.91
N SER A 24 -7.53 16.24 19.04
CA SER A 24 -6.76 16.76 17.89
C SER A 24 -6.08 15.63 17.12
N GLY A 25 -5.44 14.69 17.83
CA GLY A 25 -4.86 13.51 17.20
C GLY A 25 -5.89 12.60 16.50
N ARG A 26 -7.10 12.48 17.08
CA ARG A 26 -8.20 11.75 16.46
C ARG A 26 -8.70 12.49 15.21
N SER A 27 -8.88 13.80 15.29
CA SER A 27 -9.26 14.63 14.13
C SER A 27 -8.29 14.45 12.98
N MET A 28 -6.98 14.52 13.26
CA MET A 28 -5.94 14.34 12.24
C MET A 28 -5.95 12.92 11.63
N PHE A 29 -6.22 11.88 12.43
CA PHE A 29 -6.35 10.52 11.91
C PHE A 29 -7.45 10.42 10.84
N TYR A 30 -8.61 10.99 11.11
CA TYR A 30 -9.74 10.96 10.16
C TYR A 30 -9.57 11.95 9.00
N GLU A 31 -8.88 13.08 9.21
CA GLU A 31 -8.51 14.03 8.14
C GLU A 31 -7.62 13.34 7.11
N VAL A 32 -6.52 12.71 7.54
CA VAL A 32 -5.65 11.92 6.67
C VAL A 32 -6.42 10.80 5.96
N SER A 33 -7.29 10.09 6.68
CA SER A 33 -8.09 9.02 6.07
C SER A 33 -9.02 9.54 4.97
N THR A 34 -9.59 10.74 5.15
CA THR A 34 -10.44 11.40 4.15
C THR A 34 -9.62 11.84 2.94
N GLU A 35 -8.45 12.48 3.15
CA GLU A 35 -7.56 12.88 2.06
C GLU A 35 -7.10 11.68 1.21
N VAL A 36 -6.82 10.54 1.87
CA VAL A 36 -6.47 9.30 1.16
C VAL A 36 -7.62 8.83 0.27
N MET A 37 -8.86 8.84 0.78
CA MET A 37 -10.03 8.43 0.00
C MET A 37 -10.27 9.35 -1.20
N GLU A 38 -10.15 10.66 -1.02
CA GLU A 38 -10.28 11.65 -2.09
C GLU A 38 -9.21 11.46 -3.18
N GLU A 39 -7.97 11.17 -2.79
CA GLU A 39 -6.90 10.90 -3.75
C GLU A 39 -7.13 9.59 -4.51
N VAL A 40 -7.58 8.52 -3.83
CA VAL A 40 -7.93 7.25 -4.47
C VAL A 40 -9.07 7.44 -5.48
N GLU A 41 -10.12 8.17 -5.12
CA GLU A 41 -11.21 8.52 -6.05
C GLU A 41 -10.70 9.31 -7.27
N SER A 42 -9.76 10.24 -7.05
CA SER A 42 -9.13 11.01 -8.12
C SER A 42 -8.33 10.12 -9.08
N GLN A 43 -7.59 9.13 -8.55
CA GLN A 43 -6.80 8.20 -9.36
C GLN A 43 -7.68 7.24 -10.18
N LEU A 44 -8.82 6.83 -9.66
CA LEU A 44 -9.81 6.04 -10.41
C LEU A 44 -10.46 6.86 -11.55
N GLY A 45 -10.33 8.20 -11.52
CA GLY A 45 -10.80 9.12 -12.56
C GLY A 45 -12.32 9.34 -12.55
N GLU A 46 -13.00 9.02 -11.47
CA GLU A 46 -14.44 9.22 -11.33
C GLU A 46 -14.82 10.72 -11.32
N LEU A 47 -13.92 11.59 -10.83
CA LEU A 47 -14.22 13.02 -10.60
C LEU A 47 -13.79 13.95 -11.76
N ASN A 48 -12.78 13.62 -12.56
CA ASN A 48 -12.10 14.62 -13.41
C ASN A 48 -11.81 14.24 -14.87
N GLY A 49 -12.40 13.18 -15.44
CA GLY A 49 -12.03 12.86 -16.81
C GLY A 49 -12.72 11.65 -17.45
N GLU A 50 -12.04 11.05 -18.42
CA GLU A 50 -12.46 9.79 -19.00
C GLU A 50 -12.31 8.68 -17.96
N ALA A 51 -13.36 8.48 -17.19
CA ALA A 51 -13.45 7.45 -16.17
C ALA A 51 -13.04 6.09 -16.76
N PHE A 52 -12.37 5.25 -15.98
CA PHE A 52 -12.08 3.88 -16.37
C PHE A 52 -13.33 3.14 -16.88
N GLN A 53 -14.50 3.47 -16.33
CA GLN A 53 -15.80 2.97 -16.75
C GLN A 53 -16.09 3.23 -18.25
N THR A 54 -15.72 4.39 -18.80
CA THR A 54 -15.91 4.67 -20.23
C THR A 54 -15.08 3.73 -21.08
N THR A 55 -13.79 3.56 -20.74
CA THR A 55 -12.90 2.65 -21.46
C THR A 55 -13.40 1.20 -21.41
N MET A 56 -13.92 0.77 -20.25
CA MET A 56 -14.53 -0.57 -20.09
C MET A 56 -15.79 -0.73 -20.93
N THR A 57 -16.64 0.30 -21.00
CA THR A 57 -17.86 0.31 -21.81
C THR A 57 -17.53 0.24 -23.32
N ASP A 58 -16.52 0.99 -23.75
CA ASP A 58 -16.04 0.98 -25.12
C ASP A 58 -15.46 -0.37 -25.53
N PHE A 59 -14.68 -0.99 -24.64
CA PHE A 59 -14.15 -2.34 -24.84
C PHE A 59 -15.29 -3.37 -24.93
N TRP A 60 -16.29 -3.30 -24.03
CA TRP A 60 -17.48 -4.17 -24.10
C TRP A 60 -18.26 -3.97 -25.40
N THR A 61 -18.41 -2.73 -25.88
CA THR A 61 -19.06 -2.44 -27.15
C THR A 61 -18.30 -3.08 -28.32
N ALA A 62 -16.97 -3.04 -28.31
CA ALA A 62 -16.15 -3.69 -29.33
C ALA A 62 -16.32 -5.23 -29.31
N VAL A 63 -16.47 -5.86 -28.15
CA VAL A 63 -16.81 -7.28 -28.02
C VAL A 63 -18.16 -7.59 -28.64
N GLN A 64 -19.17 -6.74 -28.42
CA GLN A 64 -20.51 -6.89 -29.03
C GLN A 64 -20.47 -6.73 -30.55
N GLU A 65 -19.71 -5.77 -31.07
CA GLU A 65 -19.57 -5.59 -32.52
C GLU A 65 -18.84 -6.78 -33.17
N LEU A 66 -17.79 -7.30 -32.55
CA LEU A 66 -17.13 -8.53 -33.00
C LEU A 66 -18.10 -9.72 -33.04
N SER A 67 -18.99 -9.84 -32.03
CA SER A 67 -19.99 -10.94 -32.02
C SER A 67 -21.00 -10.89 -33.15
N LYS A 68 -21.29 -9.69 -33.70
CA LYS A 68 -22.21 -9.50 -34.85
C LYS A 68 -21.55 -9.85 -36.18
N ASP A 69 -20.26 -9.52 -36.34
CA ASP A 69 -19.51 -9.80 -37.56
C ASP A 69 -18.07 -10.24 -37.22
N PRO A 70 -17.89 -11.51 -36.83
CA PRO A 70 -16.57 -12.03 -36.42
C PRO A 70 -15.57 -12.13 -37.60
N SER A 71 -16.06 -12.14 -38.83
CA SER A 71 -15.21 -12.28 -40.01
C SER A 71 -14.67 -10.95 -40.54
N SER A 72 -15.16 -9.84 -40.06
CA SER A 72 -14.73 -8.50 -40.46
C SER A 72 -13.40 -8.11 -39.85
N SER A 73 -12.42 -7.78 -40.65
CA SER A 73 -11.15 -7.24 -40.21
C SER A 73 -11.28 -5.92 -39.44
N VAL A 74 -12.37 -5.17 -39.69
CA VAL A 74 -12.67 -3.92 -39.00
C VAL A 74 -13.05 -4.19 -37.54
N THR A 75 -13.97 -5.15 -37.31
CA THR A 75 -14.37 -5.50 -35.93
C THR A 75 -13.25 -6.21 -35.16
N GLN A 76 -12.43 -7.03 -35.85
CA GLN A 76 -11.24 -7.63 -35.28
C GLN A 76 -10.19 -6.56 -34.88
N GLY A 77 -9.91 -5.58 -35.75
CA GLY A 77 -9.01 -4.47 -35.41
C GLY A 77 -9.56 -3.58 -34.30
N LEU A 78 -10.89 -3.35 -34.27
CA LEU A 78 -11.52 -2.54 -33.23
C LEU A 78 -11.35 -3.16 -31.83
N ILE A 79 -11.57 -4.48 -31.68
CA ILE A 79 -11.41 -5.13 -30.37
C ILE A 79 -9.98 -5.07 -29.88
N VAL A 80 -8.98 -5.25 -30.74
CA VAL A 80 -7.54 -5.15 -30.40
C VAL A 80 -7.19 -3.73 -29.94
N GLN A 81 -7.69 -2.71 -30.67
CA GLN A 81 -7.49 -1.31 -30.29
C GLN A 81 -8.11 -1.00 -28.93
N ARG A 82 -9.37 -1.38 -28.69
CA ARG A 82 -10.06 -1.13 -27.42
C ARG A 82 -9.48 -1.94 -26.26
N ALA A 83 -8.99 -3.15 -26.51
CA ALA A 83 -8.23 -3.92 -25.55
C ALA A 83 -6.93 -3.20 -25.14
N SER A 84 -6.24 -2.58 -26.12
CA SER A 84 -5.02 -1.81 -25.86
C SER A 84 -5.29 -0.57 -24.99
N GLU A 85 -6.35 0.18 -25.30
CA GLU A 85 -6.80 1.33 -24.52
C GLU A 85 -7.20 0.90 -23.09
N PHE A 86 -7.91 -0.22 -22.96
CA PHE A 86 -8.28 -0.81 -21.66
C PHE A 86 -7.07 -1.15 -20.79
N VAL A 87 -6.08 -1.87 -21.34
CA VAL A 87 -4.85 -2.23 -20.62
C VAL A 87 -4.04 -0.97 -20.25
N GLN A 88 -3.88 -0.01 -21.17
CA GLN A 88 -3.17 1.23 -20.90
C GLN A 88 -3.83 2.05 -19.79
N ARG A 89 -5.15 2.14 -19.80
CA ARG A 89 -5.88 2.86 -18.75
C ARG A 89 -5.79 2.16 -17.40
N ALA A 90 -5.94 0.83 -17.37
CA ALA A 90 -5.76 0.03 -16.15
C ALA A 90 -4.35 0.23 -15.56
N SER A 91 -3.32 0.16 -16.41
CA SER A 91 -1.94 0.38 -15.99
C SER A 91 -1.72 1.79 -15.45
N ALA A 92 -2.34 2.83 -16.05
CA ALA A 92 -2.23 4.20 -15.58
C ALA A 92 -2.86 4.40 -14.21
N VAL A 93 -4.04 3.83 -13.96
CA VAL A 93 -4.72 3.86 -12.65
C VAL A 93 -3.87 3.18 -11.59
N TYR A 94 -3.40 1.96 -11.86
CA TYR A 94 -2.56 1.21 -10.92
C TYR A 94 -1.23 1.93 -10.61
N ALA A 95 -0.60 2.52 -11.63
CA ALA A 95 0.60 3.33 -11.47
C ALA A 95 0.35 4.59 -10.63
N GLY A 96 -0.81 5.24 -10.79
CA GLY A 96 -1.25 6.37 -9.96
C GLY A 96 -1.36 5.98 -8.49
N LEU A 97 -2.06 4.89 -8.19
CA LEU A 97 -2.19 4.36 -6.82
C LEU A 97 -0.83 3.99 -6.21
N SER A 98 0.06 3.37 -7.00
CA SER A 98 1.42 3.02 -6.56
C SER A 98 2.26 4.27 -6.28
N SER A 99 2.18 5.30 -7.13
CA SER A 99 2.86 6.58 -6.93
C SER A 99 2.35 7.30 -5.68
N TYR A 100 1.07 7.16 -5.39
CA TYR A 100 0.50 7.71 -4.16
C TYR A 100 1.02 7.01 -2.90
N GLN A 101 1.19 5.68 -2.93
CA GLN A 101 1.87 4.96 -1.84
C GLN A 101 3.30 5.45 -1.62
N ASP A 102 4.06 5.72 -2.70
CA ASP A 102 5.41 6.28 -2.60
C ASP A 102 5.42 7.69 -2.01
N ASN A 103 4.39 8.50 -2.32
CA ASN A 103 4.20 9.81 -1.71
C ASN A 103 3.90 9.69 -0.21
N LEU A 104 2.96 8.84 0.19
CA LEU A 104 2.67 8.56 1.61
C LEU A 104 3.92 8.07 2.35
N ASN A 105 4.72 7.19 1.74
CA ASN A 105 5.98 6.73 2.30
C ASN A 105 6.99 7.86 2.52
N THR A 106 7.04 8.82 1.61
CA THR A 106 7.88 10.02 1.76
C THR A 106 7.38 10.92 2.89
N GLN A 107 6.08 11.15 3.01
CA GLN A 107 5.48 11.92 4.09
C GLN A 107 5.70 11.24 5.45
N ILE A 108 5.61 9.90 5.53
CA ILE A 108 5.92 9.13 6.72
C ILE A 108 7.36 9.39 7.18
N ARG A 109 8.34 9.35 6.27
CA ARG A 109 9.75 9.68 6.59
C ARG A 109 9.89 11.08 7.16
N GLN A 110 9.31 12.07 6.51
CA GLN A 110 9.35 13.47 6.93
C GLN A 110 8.70 13.67 8.31
N ASN A 111 7.59 13.00 8.58
CA ASN A 111 6.91 13.08 9.87
C ASN A 111 7.71 12.41 10.99
N VAL A 112 8.38 11.29 10.75
CA VAL A 112 9.31 10.69 11.75
C VAL A 112 10.46 11.64 12.05
N ASP A 113 11.07 12.24 11.04
CA ASP A 113 12.15 13.23 11.24
C ASP A 113 11.64 14.46 12.01
N LYS A 114 10.41 14.93 11.72
CA LYS A 114 9.75 16.04 12.43
C LYS A 114 9.51 15.68 13.91
N ILE A 115 9.04 14.47 14.18
CA ILE A 115 8.83 13.97 15.57
C ILE A 115 10.15 13.96 16.33
N ASN A 116 11.22 13.40 15.78
CA ASN A 116 12.54 13.38 16.42
C ASN A 116 13.07 14.79 16.70
N LYS A 117 12.89 15.71 15.75
CA LYS A 117 13.24 17.13 15.95
C LYS A 117 12.45 17.74 17.12
N TYR A 118 11.15 17.45 17.24
CA TYR A 118 10.33 17.91 18.35
C TYR A 118 10.81 17.37 19.69
N GLY A 119 11.21 16.09 19.76
CA GLY A 119 11.78 15.50 20.96
C GLY A 119 13.02 16.25 21.45
N ASN A 120 13.94 16.57 20.55
CA ASN A 120 15.16 17.32 20.87
C ASN A 120 14.86 18.79 21.27
N GLN A 121 13.86 19.42 20.64
CA GLN A 121 13.42 20.76 21.02
C GLN A 121 12.75 20.75 22.40
N LEU A 122 11.96 19.74 22.74
CA LEU A 122 11.35 19.59 24.07
C LEU A 122 12.41 19.47 25.17
N LEU A 123 13.51 18.72 24.94
CA LEU A 123 14.64 18.66 25.88
C LEU A 123 15.25 20.04 26.10
N THR A 124 15.54 20.76 25.00
CA THR A 124 16.12 22.10 25.08
C THR A 124 15.23 23.06 25.87
N LEU A 125 13.92 23.06 25.59
CA LEU A 125 12.94 23.90 26.27
C LEU A 125 12.81 23.51 27.76
N ASN A 126 12.82 22.23 28.10
CA ASN A 126 12.81 21.76 29.49
C ASN A 126 14.01 22.30 30.28
N ASP A 127 15.21 22.26 29.69
CA ASP A 127 16.43 22.77 30.34
C ASP A 127 16.38 24.29 30.50
N GLN A 128 15.92 25.04 29.52
CA GLN A 128 15.77 26.48 29.58
C GLN A 128 14.73 26.90 30.62
N ILE A 129 13.57 26.25 30.64
CA ILE A 129 12.50 26.52 31.64
C ILE A 129 13.03 26.24 33.03
N ARG A 130 13.67 25.09 33.25
CA ARG A 130 14.26 24.73 34.55
C ARG A 130 15.31 25.72 35.00
N ALA A 131 16.17 26.21 34.09
CA ALA A 131 17.19 27.20 34.42
C ALA A 131 16.60 28.54 34.91
N ILE A 132 15.54 29.03 34.23
CA ILE A 132 14.88 30.29 34.61
C ILE A 132 14.09 30.13 35.90
N GLU A 133 13.34 29.04 36.04
CA GLU A 133 12.39 28.83 37.14
C GLU A 133 13.07 28.28 38.43
N SER A 134 14.35 27.86 38.36
CA SER A 134 15.09 27.30 39.51
C SER A 134 15.17 28.27 40.69
N GLY A 135 15.15 29.58 40.43
CA GLY A 135 15.15 30.63 41.47
C GLY A 135 13.81 30.87 42.15
N GLY A 136 12.70 30.29 41.63
CA GLY A 136 11.36 30.43 42.19
C GLY A 136 10.72 31.82 42.06
N ILE A 137 11.35 32.76 41.37
CA ILE A 137 10.94 34.17 41.23
C ILE A 137 10.33 34.42 39.87
N GLU A 138 10.90 33.88 38.79
CA GLU A 138 10.50 34.08 37.40
C GLU A 138 9.74 32.89 36.86
N HIS A 139 8.86 33.15 35.89
CA HIS A 139 8.16 32.13 35.12
C HIS A 139 8.50 32.29 33.65
N ALA A 140 8.91 31.21 33.02
CA ALA A 140 9.32 31.16 31.60
C ALA A 140 8.09 30.99 30.69
N ASN A 141 7.11 31.91 30.76
CA ASN A 141 5.81 31.75 30.06
C ASN A 141 5.99 31.56 28.55
N ASP A 142 6.84 32.35 27.88
CA ASP A 142 7.05 32.25 26.43
C ASP A 142 7.67 30.89 26.03
N LEU A 143 8.58 30.34 26.82
CA LEU A 143 9.17 29.02 26.58
C LEU A 143 8.16 27.91 26.85
N ARG A 144 7.30 28.09 27.85
CA ARG A 144 6.20 27.15 28.12
C ARG A 144 5.17 27.15 26.98
N ASP A 145 4.85 28.32 26.40
CA ASP A 145 3.95 28.42 25.25
C ASP A 145 4.58 27.76 24.00
N ALA A 146 5.84 28.01 23.72
CA ALA A 146 6.57 27.33 22.64
C ALA A 146 6.60 25.79 22.83
N ARG A 147 6.81 25.32 24.06
CA ARG A 147 6.75 23.89 24.41
C ARG A 147 5.36 23.30 24.18
N ASN A 148 4.33 24.01 24.59
CA ASN A 148 2.95 23.57 24.41
C ASN A 148 2.56 23.47 22.94
N GLN A 149 3.00 24.42 22.11
CA GLN A 149 2.80 24.33 20.66
C GLN A 149 3.42 23.05 20.08
N ILE A 150 4.63 22.70 20.48
CA ILE A 150 5.28 21.45 20.03
C ILE A 150 4.49 20.22 20.50
N LEU A 151 3.99 20.23 21.73
CA LEU A 151 3.16 19.14 22.25
C LEU A 151 1.82 19.02 21.52
N ASP A 152 1.21 20.14 21.12
CA ASP A 152 -0.02 20.15 20.34
C ASP A 152 0.23 19.58 18.93
N GLU A 153 1.30 20.02 18.24
CA GLU A 153 1.68 19.47 16.92
C GLU A 153 2.11 17.99 16.96
N LEU A 154 2.75 17.55 18.05
CA LEU A 154 3.11 16.15 18.25
C LEU A 154 1.87 15.27 18.47
N ALA A 155 0.85 15.80 19.15
CA ALA A 155 -0.40 15.12 19.39
C ALA A 155 -1.23 14.90 18.12
N GLU A 156 -1.11 15.77 17.12
CA GLU A 156 -1.72 15.57 15.80
C GLU A 156 -1.08 14.39 15.06
N LEU A 157 0.23 14.19 15.22
CA LEU A 157 0.97 13.14 14.52
C LEU A 157 0.88 11.78 15.19
N THR A 158 0.74 11.75 16.54
CA THR A 158 0.89 10.51 17.32
C THR A 158 -0.09 10.45 18.50
N ASN A 159 -0.41 9.24 18.94
CA ASN A 159 -1.08 9.03 20.21
C ASN A 159 -0.07 9.25 21.35
N MET A 160 0.02 10.50 21.81
CA MET A 160 0.98 10.90 22.84
C MET A 160 0.34 11.10 24.20
N SER A 161 1.12 10.87 25.24
CA SER A 161 0.81 11.30 26.60
C SER A 161 1.97 12.09 27.18
N PHE A 162 1.68 12.99 28.11
CA PHE A 162 2.69 13.81 28.75
C PHE A 162 2.44 13.97 30.25
N SER A 163 3.50 14.26 30.98
CA SER A 163 3.44 14.63 32.39
C SER A 163 4.51 15.67 32.67
N GLU A 164 4.19 16.62 33.55
CA GLU A 164 5.14 17.65 34.01
C GLU A 164 5.53 17.35 35.44
N ASP A 165 6.83 17.38 35.73
CA ASP A 165 7.37 17.20 37.06
C ASP A 165 7.28 18.50 37.87
N ARG A 166 7.66 18.42 39.17
CA ARG A 166 7.65 19.59 40.08
C ARG A 166 8.67 20.68 39.73
N TYR A 167 9.59 20.39 38.81
CA TYR A 167 10.64 21.30 38.36
C TYR A 167 10.32 21.92 36.99
N GLY A 168 9.14 21.64 36.45
CA GLY A 168 8.68 22.17 35.17
C GLY A 168 9.17 21.40 33.95
N SER A 169 9.85 20.24 34.14
CA SER A 169 10.25 19.41 33.01
C SER A 169 9.10 18.50 32.56
N VAL A 170 8.88 18.42 31.26
CA VAL A 170 7.85 17.56 30.65
C VAL A 170 8.49 16.27 30.14
N SER A 171 7.91 15.15 30.54
CA SER A 171 8.13 13.83 29.94
C SER A 171 7.03 13.52 28.96
N VAL A 172 7.37 12.86 27.84
CA VAL A 172 6.44 12.50 26.76
C VAL A 172 6.59 11.02 26.43
N GLN A 173 5.46 10.36 26.25
CA GLN A 173 5.38 9.00 25.68
C GLN A 173 4.62 9.03 24.36
N ILE A 174 5.02 8.20 23.41
CA ILE A 174 4.33 7.95 22.14
C ILE A 174 3.95 6.47 22.12
N GLU A 175 2.66 6.18 21.86
CA GLU A 175 2.10 4.82 21.91
C GLU A 175 2.46 4.08 23.22
N GLY A 176 2.51 4.81 24.34
CA GLY A 176 2.86 4.26 25.65
C GLY A 176 4.36 4.01 25.91
N VAL A 177 5.23 4.28 24.94
CA VAL A 177 6.68 4.13 25.04
C VAL A 177 7.32 5.48 25.35
N ASP A 178 8.31 5.52 26.26
CA ASP A 178 9.02 6.74 26.63
C ASP A 178 9.75 7.33 25.41
N PHE A 179 9.39 8.57 25.06
CA PHE A 179 10.00 9.32 23.97
C PHE A 179 10.94 10.40 24.48
N VAL A 180 10.47 11.25 25.39
CA VAL A 180 11.30 12.25 26.09
C VAL A 180 11.17 11.99 27.59
N LYS A 181 12.29 11.62 28.22
CA LYS A 181 12.30 11.30 29.64
C LYS A 181 13.69 11.45 30.23
N ASP A 182 13.77 11.94 31.45
CA ASP A 182 14.99 12.04 32.26
C ASP A 182 16.19 12.69 31.52
N GLY A 183 15.90 13.75 30.73
CA GLY A 183 16.93 14.46 29.96
C GLY A 183 17.41 13.71 28.70
N THR A 184 16.67 12.71 28.25
CA THR A 184 16.98 11.92 27.05
C THR A 184 15.82 11.95 26.08
N CYS A 185 16.11 12.08 24.77
CA CYS A 185 15.18 11.82 23.69
C CYS A 185 15.51 10.43 23.10
N TYR A 186 14.56 9.53 23.13
CA TYR A 186 14.63 8.22 22.49
C TYR A 186 14.11 8.33 21.08
N GLU A 187 15.01 8.60 20.13
CA GLU A 187 14.62 8.83 18.73
C GLU A 187 14.03 7.58 18.08
N ILE A 188 13.00 7.79 17.25
CA ILE A 188 12.40 6.78 16.40
C ILE A 188 13.30 6.58 15.19
N ALA A 189 13.67 5.32 14.91
CA ALA A 189 14.38 4.96 13.69
C ALA A 189 13.41 4.40 12.63
N MET A 190 13.90 4.26 11.40
CA MET A 190 13.14 3.73 10.27
C MET A 190 13.88 2.54 9.66
N LYS A 191 13.20 1.42 9.51
CA LYS A 191 13.67 0.28 8.72
C LYS A 191 13.04 0.36 7.34
N THR A 192 13.86 0.31 6.30
CA THR A 192 13.38 0.24 4.92
C THR A 192 13.29 -1.22 4.49
N ASP A 193 12.15 -1.63 3.97
CA ASP A 193 12.00 -2.90 3.27
C ASP A 193 12.69 -2.84 1.91
N GLU A 194 13.52 -3.84 1.59
CA GLU A 194 14.33 -3.85 0.35
C GLU A 194 13.50 -4.09 -0.92
N ALA A 195 12.37 -4.77 -0.80
CA ALA A 195 11.53 -5.09 -1.95
C ALA A 195 10.61 -3.95 -2.35
N THR A 196 10.02 -3.26 -1.36
CA THR A 196 9.03 -2.21 -1.59
C THR A 196 9.60 -0.80 -1.48
N GLY A 197 10.70 -0.62 -0.76
CA GLY A 197 11.24 0.68 -0.37
C GLY A 197 10.45 1.36 0.75
N PHE A 198 9.43 0.72 1.30
CA PHE A 198 8.58 1.27 2.35
C PHE A 198 9.29 1.25 3.69
N VAL A 199 9.04 2.29 4.50
CA VAL A 199 9.65 2.41 5.83
C VAL A 199 8.68 2.00 6.92
N THR A 200 9.23 1.35 7.94
CA THR A 200 8.54 1.04 9.20
C THR A 200 9.24 1.77 10.32
N PRO A 201 8.56 2.73 11.01
CA PRO A 201 9.08 3.37 12.21
C PRO A 201 9.20 2.38 13.37
N PHE A 202 10.33 2.38 14.08
CA PHE A 202 10.55 1.48 15.19
C PHE A 202 11.38 2.13 16.32
N TRP A 203 11.32 1.55 17.51
CA TRP A 203 12.10 1.94 18.68
C TRP A 203 13.42 1.17 18.73
N PRO A 204 14.59 1.80 18.47
CA PRO A 204 15.88 1.11 18.53
C PRO A 204 16.19 0.49 19.89
N MET A 205 15.65 1.08 20.97
CA MET A 205 15.85 0.59 22.34
C MET A 205 15.10 -0.72 22.62
N ASN A 206 14.05 -1.02 21.86
CA ASN A 206 13.25 -2.24 21.99
C ASN A 206 13.65 -3.31 20.96
N ALA A 207 14.40 -2.92 19.92
CA ALA A 207 14.81 -3.81 18.84
C ALA A 207 16.09 -4.57 19.18
N SER A 208 16.14 -5.84 18.79
CA SER A 208 17.39 -6.60 18.77
C SER A 208 18.18 -6.28 17.49
N TYR A 209 19.50 -6.40 17.51
CA TYR A 209 20.32 -6.16 16.32
C TYR A 209 21.50 -7.12 16.23
N THR A 210 21.95 -7.34 15.00
CA THR A 210 23.23 -7.96 14.66
C THR A 210 24.14 -6.89 14.06
N THR A 211 25.44 -7.02 14.28
CA THR A 211 26.43 -6.09 13.70
C THR A 211 27.12 -6.79 12.53
N ARG A 212 27.11 -6.18 11.35
CA ARG A 212 27.86 -6.63 10.18
C ARG A 212 29.37 -6.38 10.37
N ASP A 213 30.22 -6.98 9.52
CA ASP A 213 31.66 -6.82 9.56
C ASP A 213 32.12 -5.36 9.35
N ASP A 214 31.32 -4.54 8.68
CA ASP A 214 31.54 -3.11 8.45
C ASP A 214 31.12 -2.22 9.64
N GLY A 215 30.62 -2.84 10.73
CA GLY A 215 30.12 -2.13 11.92
C GLY A 215 28.67 -1.66 11.83
N THR A 216 28.00 -1.89 10.70
CA THR A 216 26.59 -1.52 10.50
C THR A 216 25.67 -2.42 11.33
N ARG A 217 24.72 -1.82 12.06
CA ARG A 217 23.70 -2.57 12.79
C ARG A 217 22.54 -2.92 11.90
N VAL A 218 22.14 -4.18 11.90
CA VAL A 218 20.95 -4.70 11.24
C VAL A 218 19.94 -5.03 12.32
N TYR A 219 18.84 -4.30 12.36
CA TYR A 219 17.82 -4.45 13.40
C TYR A 219 16.78 -5.50 12.98
N ASN A 220 16.43 -6.37 13.94
CA ASN A 220 15.17 -7.08 13.93
C ASN A 220 14.17 -6.22 14.70
N ILE A 221 13.10 -5.79 14.02
CA ILE A 221 12.12 -4.84 14.55
C ILE A 221 10.84 -5.51 15.05
N ASP A 222 10.75 -6.84 14.99
CA ASP A 222 9.56 -7.58 15.42
C ASP A 222 9.22 -7.24 16.89
N GLY A 223 8.06 -6.65 17.11
CA GLY A 223 7.60 -6.18 18.42
C GLY A 223 8.30 -4.90 18.91
N ALA A 224 9.07 -4.21 18.06
CA ALA A 224 9.69 -2.92 18.35
C ALA A 224 9.13 -1.79 17.48
N GLU A 225 8.12 -2.07 16.64
CA GLU A 225 7.43 -1.08 15.84
C GLU A 225 6.79 -0.01 16.73
N VAL A 226 6.76 1.23 16.24
CA VAL A 226 6.13 2.34 16.98
C VAL A 226 4.62 2.13 17.03
N PHE A 227 4.03 1.68 15.92
CA PHE A 227 2.59 1.50 15.77
C PHE A 227 2.24 0.03 15.52
N ASP A 228 1.36 -0.51 16.33
CA ASP A 228 0.73 -1.79 16.04
C ASP A 228 -0.43 -1.56 15.05
N LEU A 229 -0.21 -1.96 13.80
CA LEU A 229 -1.17 -1.81 12.71
C LEU A 229 -2.10 -3.03 12.57
N SER A 230 -1.92 -4.07 13.39
CA SER A 230 -2.79 -5.26 13.41
C SER A 230 -4.04 -5.06 14.26
N ILE A 231 -4.05 -4.07 15.13
CA ILE A 231 -5.17 -3.78 16.02
C ILE A 231 -6.27 -3.07 15.25
N GLU A 232 -7.52 -3.52 15.45
CA GLU A 232 -8.71 -2.88 14.89
C GLU A 232 -8.79 -1.40 15.27
N ILE A 233 -9.14 -0.57 14.30
CA ILE A 233 -9.34 0.86 14.49
C ILE A 233 -10.67 1.09 15.21
N SER A 234 -10.60 1.67 16.41
CA SER A 234 -11.74 1.88 17.28
C SER A 234 -11.56 3.12 18.15
N SER A 235 -12.59 3.99 18.17
CA SER A 235 -12.64 5.16 19.06
C SER A 235 -12.74 4.76 20.53
N ASP A 236 -13.41 3.65 20.82
CA ASP A 236 -13.57 3.15 22.19
C ASP A 236 -12.22 2.65 22.75
N LEU A 237 -11.41 2.01 21.92
CA LEU A 237 -10.08 1.56 22.27
C LEU A 237 -9.02 2.67 22.14
N GLY A 238 -9.35 3.80 21.50
CA GLY A 238 -8.43 4.90 21.25
C GLY A 238 -7.30 4.53 20.28
N THR A 239 -7.56 3.62 19.34
CA THR A 239 -6.61 3.18 18.32
C THR A 239 -6.67 4.05 17.05
N ASP A 240 -7.61 5.00 16.99
CA ASP A 240 -7.90 5.95 15.92
C ASP A 240 -7.25 7.32 16.18
N ILE A 241 -5.99 7.35 16.63
CA ILE A 241 -5.30 8.59 17.03
C ILE A 241 -3.96 8.70 16.31
N GLY A 242 -3.68 9.90 15.75
CA GLY A 242 -2.42 10.27 15.13
C GLY A 242 -2.40 10.11 13.61
N GLY A 243 -2.08 11.21 12.91
CA GLY A 243 -2.03 11.24 11.44
C GLY A 243 -0.94 10.33 10.86
N LEU A 244 0.17 10.12 11.57
CA LEU A 244 1.24 9.22 11.12
C LEU A 244 0.77 7.76 11.07
N LYS A 245 -0.02 7.33 12.07
CA LYS A 245 -0.64 5.99 12.07
C LYS A 245 -1.62 5.82 10.91
N ALA A 246 -2.45 6.85 10.65
CA ALA A 246 -3.37 6.84 9.52
C ALA A 246 -2.65 6.72 8.17
N MET A 247 -1.52 7.44 7.99
CA MET A 247 -0.70 7.33 6.77
C MET A 247 -0.09 5.94 6.59
N LEU A 248 0.40 5.32 7.66
CA LEU A 248 0.96 3.97 7.63
C LEU A 248 -0.10 2.92 7.26
N LEU A 249 -1.29 3.01 7.87
CA LEU A 249 -2.44 2.15 7.54
C LEU A 249 -2.87 2.35 6.08
N ALA A 250 -3.02 3.60 5.65
CA ALA A 250 -3.46 3.90 4.29
C ALA A 250 -2.49 3.38 3.23
N ARG A 251 -1.17 3.59 3.43
CA ARG A 251 -0.13 3.11 2.52
C ARG A 251 -0.08 1.59 2.46
N GLY A 252 -0.26 0.91 3.61
CA GLY A 252 -0.01 -0.51 3.74
C GLY A 252 1.49 -0.87 3.73
N ASP A 253 1.80 -2.14 3.55
CA ASP A 253 3.17 -2.70 3.61
C ASP A 253 3.73 -3.14 2.24
N HIS A 254 2.87 -3.33 1.22
CA HIS A 254 3.28 -3.69 -0.14
C HIS A 254 2.30 -3.13 -1.19
N ARG A 255 2.57 -3.41 -2.48
CA ARG A 255 1.65 -3.13 -3.59
C ARG A 255 0.79 -4.36 -3.81
N ALA A 256 -0.49 -4.25 -3.46
CA ALA A 256 -1.42 -5.36 -3.51
C ALA A 256 -1.85 -5.72 -4.94
N ASN A 257 -2.18 -6.99 -5.13
CA ASN A 257 -2.78 -7.54 -6.33
C ASN A 257 -3.90 -8.51 -5.97
N TYR A 258 -4.56 -9.12 -6.95
CA TYR A 258 -5.71 -9.99 -6.72
C TYR A 258 -5.43 -11.21 -5.82
N THR A 259 -4.17 -11.67 -5.70
CA THR A 259 -3.82 -12.81 -4.84
C THR A 259 -3.89 -12.48 -3.36
N ASP A 260 -3.83 -11.19 -3.00
CA ASP A 260 -3.93 -10.71 -1.62
C ASP A 260 -5.37 -10.72 -1.10
N LEU A 261 -6.35 -10.79 -2.02
CA LEU A 261 -7.78 -10.94 -1.71
C LEU A 261 -8.19 -12.40 -1.48
N ALA A 262 -7.26 -13.36 -1.64
CA ALA A 262 -7.54 -14.78 -1.44
C ALA A 262 -7.91 -15.08 0.03
N GLU A 263 -8.67 -16.17 0.23
CA GLU A 263 -9.06 -16.64 1.56
C GLU A 263 -7.84 -16.80 2.46
N GLY A 264 -7.88 -16.20 3.66
CA GLY A 264 -6.81 -16.20 4.65
C GLY A 264 -5.71 -15.14 4.45
N LYS A 265 -5.78 -14.31 3.38
CA LYS A 265 -4.86 -13.19 3.15
C LYS A 265 -5.54 -11.83 3.26
N TYR A 266 -6.85 -11.76 3.03
CA TYR A 266 -7.63 -10.53 2.99
C TYR A 266 -7.46 -9.66 4.25
N ASP A 267 -7.33 -10.28 5.43
CA ASP A 267 -7.16 -9.54 6.69
C ASP A 267 -5.90 -8.66 6.69
N SER A 268 -4.87 -9.04 5.94
CA SER A 268 -3.62 -8.25 5.83
C SER A 268 -3.78 -6.98 5.01
N VAL A 269 -4.74 -6.92 4.09
CA VAL A 269 -4.98 -5.77 3.20
C VAL A 269 -6.22 -4.96 3.59
N SER A 270 -7.13 -5.54 4.37
CA SER A 270 -8.46 -4.98 4.67
C SER A 270 -8.42 -3.62 5.36
N GLN A 271 -7.41 -3.35 6.17
CA GLN A 271 -7.26 -2.08 6.87
C GLN A 271 -6.58 -0.98 6.02
N SER A 272 -5.90 -1.35 4.94
CA SER A 272 -5.27 -0.38 4.03
C SER A 272 -6.19 -0.04 2.87
N VAL A 273 -6.66 1.19 2.82
CA VAL A 273 -7.54 1.67 1.73
C VAL A 273 -6.86 1.50 0.38
N VAL A 274 -5.58 1.90 0.25
CA VAL A 274 -4.87 1.85 -1.02
C VAL A 274 -4.62 0.40 -1.46
N MET A 275 -4.17 -0.48 -0.56
CA MET A 275 -3.94 -1.90 -0.89
C MET A 275 -5.23 -2.61 -1.26
N ASN A 276 -6.31 -2.36 -0.53
CA ASN A 276 -7.61 -2.97 -0.81
C ASN A 276 -8.10 -2.60 -2.22
N ILE A 277 -8.07 -1.30 -2.55
CA ILE A 277 -8.45 -0.82 -3.89
C ILE A 277 -7.51 -1.35 -4.97
N GLN A 278 -6.20 -1.43 -4.74
CA GLN A 278 -5.27 -2.05 -5.69
C GLN A 278 -5.64 -3.51 -5.95
N GLY A 279 -5.87 -4.29 -4.91
CA GLY A 279 -6.24 -5.70 -5.02
C GLY A 279 -7.57 -5.90 -5.74
N GLU A 280 -8.63 -5.17 -5.36
CA GLU A 280 -9.95 -5.25 -5.98
C GLU A 280 -9.93 -4.81 -7.46
N PHE A 281 -9.18 -3.75 -7.77
CA PHE A 281 -9.04 -3.28 -9.13
C PHE A 281 -8.28 -4.30 -9.99
N ASP A 282 -7.17 -4.83 -9.48
CA ASP A 282 -6.40 -5.88 -10.16
C ASP A 282 -7.25 -7.16 -10.36
N GLN A 283 -8.05 -7.55 -9.35
CA GLN A 283 -8.97 -8.69 -9.46
C GLN A 283 -10.03 -8.50 -10.56
N MET A 284 -10.57 -7.29 -10.65
CA MET A 284 -11.52 -6.98 -11.72
C MET A 284 -10.88 -7.13 -13.10
N ILE A 285 -9.67 -6.59 -13.31
CA ILE A 285 -8.92 -6.71 -14.56
C ILE A 285 -8.59 -8.17 -14.86
N HIS A 286 -8.05 -8.89 -13.87
CA HIS A 286 -7.73 -10.31 -13.97
C HIS A 286 -8.94 -11.15 -14.44
N ASN A 287 -10.11 -10.92 -13.83
CA ASN A 287 -11.32 -11.65 -14.18
C ASN A 287 -11.78 -11.38 -15.64
N VAL A 288 -11.71 -10.14 -16.10
CA VAL A 288 -12.04 -9.78 -17.49
C VAL A 288 -11.06 -10.44 -18.46
N VAL A 289 -9.77 -10.30 -18.20
CA VAL A 289 -8.69 -10.79 -19.07
C VAL A 289 -8.71 -12.32 -19.18
N THR A 290 -8.77 -13.01 -18.06
CA THR A 290 -8.75 -14.48 -18.02
C THR A 290 -10.02 -15.06 -18.64
N LYS A 291 -11.19 -14.44 -18.40
CA LYS A 291 -12.45 -14.90 -19.02
C LYS A 291 -12.45 -14.77 -20.53
N ILE A 292 -11.91 -13.67 -21.06
CA ILE A 292 -11.78 -13.51 -22.52
C ILE A 292 -10.81 -14.53 -23.11
N ASN A 293 -9.66 -14.72 -22.47
CA ASN A 293 -8.69 -15.70 -22.92
C ASN A 293 -9.22 -17.14 -22.81
N ASP A 294 -10.03 -17.48 -21.80
CA ASP A 294 -10.69 -18.79 -21.68
C ASP A 294 -11.67 -19.05 -22.84
N ILE A 295 -12.48 -18.05 -23.22
CA ILE A 295 -13.39 -18.15 -24.37
C ILE A 295 -12.60 -18.38 -25.67
N LEU A 296 -11.50 -17.65 -25.86
CA LEU A 296 -10.63 -17.81 -27.01
C LEU A 296 -9.93 -19.18 -27.01
N ALA A 297 -9.53 -19.69 -25.83
CA ALA A 297 -8.94 -21.00 -25.65
C ALA A 297 -9.94 -22.13 -26.07
N GLU A 298 -11.22 -22.01 -25.70
CA GLU A 298 -12.27 -22.93 -26.14
C GLU A 298 -12.41 -22.91 -27.68
N ALA A 299 -12.45 -21.72 -28.30
CA ALA A 299 -12.46 -21.56 -29.74
C ALA A 299 -11.17 -22.09 -30.43
N ALA A 300 -10.06 -22.11 -29.71
CA ALA A 300 -8.79 -22.71 -30.11
C ALA A 300 -8.73 -24.24 -29.87
N GLY A 301 -9.80 -24.88 -29.40
CA GLY A 301 -9.84 -26.32 -29.15
C GLY A 301 -9.04 -26.76 -27.91
N VAL A 302 -8.77 -25.86 -26.99
CA VAL A 302 -8.14 -26.20 -25.69
C VAL A 302 -9.17 -26.95 -24.85
N GLN A 303 -8.77 -28.10 -24.32
CA GLN A 303 -9.56 -28.95 -23.45
C GLN A 303 -8.88 -29.12 -22.09
N SER A 304 -9.63 -29.45 -21.07
CA SER A 304 -9.10 -29.78 -19.73
C SER A 304 -9.05 -31.30 -19.52
N GLY A 305 -7.94 -31.77 -18.99
CA GLY A 305 -7.77 -33.19 -18.67
C GLY A 305 -6.37 -33.56 -18.25
N ASP A 306 -6.18 -34.83 -17.93
CA ASP A 306 -4.86 -35.38 -17.64
C ASP A 306 -4.09 -35.64 -18.94
N LEU A 307 -2.87 -35.14 -19.06
CA LEU A 307 -2.00 -35.35 -20.21
C LEU A 307 -0.76 -36.13 -19.80
N GLU A 308 -0.59 -37.36 -20.32
CA GLU A 308 0.64 -38.13 -20.13
C GLU A 308 1.70 -37.66 -21.14
N LEU A 309 2.87 -37.31 -20.66
CA LEU A 309 4.00 -36.86 -21.47
C LEU A 309 4.90 -38.04 -21.90
N ALA A 310 5.73 -37.79 -22.93
CA ALA A 310 6.66 -38.80 -23.46
C ALA A 310 7.74 -39.22 -22.44
N ASP A 311 8.03 -38.38 -21.44
CA ASP A 311 8.96 -38.66 -20.34
C ASP A 311 8.35 -39.48 -19.19
N GLY A 312 7.05 -39.83 -19.30
CA GLY A 312 6.31 -40.56 -18.26
C GLY A 312 5.66 -39.66 -17.20
N THR A 313 5.84 -38.36 -17.25
CA THR A 313 5.19 -37.41 -16.37
C THR A 313 3.72 -37.24 -16.76
N THR A 314 2.81 -37.10 -15.79
CA THR A 314 1.40 -36.78 -16.05
C THR A 314 1.09 -35.38 -15.54
N LEU A 315 0.67 -34.50 -16.44
CA LEU A 315 0.11 -33.20 -16.10
C LEU A 315 -1.36 -33.40 -15.75
N LYS A 316 -1.72 -33.15 -14.49
CA LYS A 316 -3.08 -33.31 -13.97
C LYS A 316 -3.92 -32.07 -14.24
N ASN A 317 -5.17 -32.27 -14.68
CA ASN A 317 -6.13 -31.20 -14.98
C ASN A 317 -5.58 -30.08 -15.89
N ALA A 318 -4.61 -30.44 -16.74
CA ALA A 318 -3.97 -29.45 -17.64
C ALA A 318 -4.96 -28.95 -18.70
N LYS A 319 -4.86 -27.67 -19.06
CA LYS A 319 -5.54 -27.09 -20.23
C LYS A 319 -4.59 -27.24 -21.44
N TYR A 320 -4.99 -28.04 -22.43
CA TYR A 320 -4.13 -28.34 -23.58
C TYR A 320 -4.90 -28.60 -24.86
N CYS A 321 -4.21 -28.51 -26.00
CA CYS A 321 -4.73 -28.91 -27.31
C CYS A 321 -3.61 -29.47 -28.19
N ALA A 322 -3.97 -30.30 -29.16
CA ALA A 322 -3.00 -30.81 -30.14
C ALA A 322 -2.50 -29.70 -31.07
N VAL A 323 -1.20 -29.74 -31.42
CA VAL A 323 -0.58 -28.75 -32.32
C VAL A 323 -1.18 -28.84 -33.73
N ASP A 324 -1.35 -30.06 -34.23
CA ASP A 324 -1.79 -30.35 -35.63
C ASP A 324 -3.32 -30.52 -35.69
N SER A 325 -4.12 -29.61 -35.14
CA SER A 325 -5.58 -29.68 -35.23
C SER A 325 -6.10 -28.60 -36.17
N ASP A 326 -6.70 -29.05 -37.28
CA ASP A 326 -7.36 -28.18 -38.26
C ASP A 326 -8.71 -27.64 -37.76
N GLY A 327 -9.08 -26.47 -38.23
CA GLY A 327 -10.41 -25.88 -37.97
C GLY A 327 -10.54 -25.10 -36.67
N TYR A 328 -9.47 -24.88 -35.94
CA TYR A 328 -9.44 -24.10 -34.72
C TYR A 328 -8.75 -22.74 -34.89
N MET A 329 -9.10 -21.77 -34.04
CA MET A 329 -8.45 -20.45 -34.04
C MET A 329 -7.02 -20.52 -33.51
N ARG A 330 -6.05 -20.25 -34.37
CA ARG A 330 -4.63 -20.30 -34.08
C ARG A 330 -3.92 -19.02 -34.52
N MET A 331 -2.83 -18.73 -33.87
CA MET A 331 -1.83 -17.76 -34.33
C MET A 331 -1.05 -18.33 -35.50
N GLU A 332 -0.28 -17.51 -36.23
CA GLU A 332 0.53 -17.94 -37.39
C GLU A 332 1.57 -19.03 -37.01
N ASP A 333 2.06 -19.02 -35.77
CA ASP A 333 3.00 -20.02 -35.22
C ASP A 333 2.30 -21.31 -34.73
N GLY A 334 0.99 -21.41 -34.86
CA GLY A 334 0.17 -22.53 -34.43
C GLY A 334 -0.22 -22.50 -32.95
N THR A 335 0.18 -21.50 -32.17
CA THR A 335 -0.28 -21.35 -30.77
C THR A 335 -1.77 -21.04 -30.68
N PRO A 336 -2.47 -21.46 -29.62
CA PRO A 336 -3.83 -21.02 -29.36
C PRO A 336 -3.93 -19.50 -29.26
N ILE A 337 -4.98 -18.93 -29.89
CA ILE A 337 -5.17 -17.49 -29.88
C ILE A 337 -5.43 -16.97 -28.48
N GLN A 338 -4.77 -15.85 -28.12
CA GLN A 338 -4.99 -15.09 -26.89
C GLN A 338 -5.06 -13.61 -27.23
N LEU A 339 -6.03 -12.90 -26.68
CA LEU A 339 -6.08 -11.44 -26.80
C LEU A 339 -5.11 -10.77 -25.84
N PHE A 340 -5.01 -11.30 -24.62
CA PHE A 340 -4.13 -10.79 -23.58
C PHE A 340 -3.02 -11.78 -23.27
N THR A 341 -1.81 -11.28 -23.14
CA THR A 341 -0.62 -12.05 -22.76
C THR A 341 0.07 -11.44 -21.56
N LYS A 342 0.91 -12.23 -20.90
CA LYS A 342 1.79 -11.75 -19.84
C LYS A 342 3.05 -11.16 -20.48
N VAL A 343 3.64 -10.16 -19.82
CA VAL A 343 4.91 -9.56 -20.27
C VAL A 343 6.08 -10.50 -20.01
N THR A 344 6.04 -11.24 -18.90
CA THR A 344 7.18 -11.99 -18.35
C THR A 344 7.20 -13.45 -18.76
N THR A 345 6.06 -14.07 -19.09
CA THR A 345 5.95 -15.50 -19.40
C THR A 345 4.99 -15.76 -20.55
N ASP A 346 5.29 -16.78 -21.35
CA ASP A 346 4.41 -17.23 -22.43
C ASP A 346 3.11 -17.82 -21.87
N GLY A 347 2.01 -17.64 -22.59
CA GLY A 347 0.70 -18.22 -22.23
C GLY A 347 0.65 -19.73 -22.40
N TYR A 348 1.40 -20.28 -23.36
CA TYR A 348 1.46 -21.70 -23.67
C TYR A 348 2.90 -22.18 -23.82
N ARG A 349 3.12 -23.49 -23.55
CA ARG A 349 4.35 -24.21 -23.86
C ARG A 349 4.04 -25.43 -24.69
N LYS A 350 4.96 -25.79 -25.60
CA LYS A 350 4.87 -26.99 -26.40
C LYS A 350 5.45 -28.20 -25.65
N VAL A 351 4.71 -29.31 -25.64
CA VAL A 351 5.14 -30.57 -25.01
C VAL A 351 4.82 -31.75 -25.94
N THR A 352 5.57 -32.85 -25.82
CA THR A 352 5.29 -34.09 -26.56
C THR A 352 4.56 -35.07 -25.64
N GLY A 353 3.39 -35.52 -26.06
CA GLY A 353 2.60 -36.53 -25.36
C GLY A 353 3.18 -37.93 -25.50
N LYS A 354 2.74 -38.87 -24.67
CA LYS A 354 3.09 -40.32 -24.70
C LYS A 354 2.71 -40.98 -26.02
N ASP A 355 1.72 -40.45 -26.71
CA ASP A 355 1.29 -40.89 -28.03
C ASP A 355 2.20 -40.40 -29.18
N GLY A 356 3.23 -39.65 -28.88
CA GLY A 356 4.19 -39.09 -29.82
C GLY A 356 3.72 -37.84 -30.56
N LYS A 357 2.54 -37.29 -30.19
CA LYS A 357 2.03 -36.02 -30.73
C LYS A 357 2.48 -34.85 -29.90
N ASP A 358 2.56 -33.69 -30.53
CA ASP A 358 2.85 -32.43 -29.86
C ASP A 358 1.57 -31.71 -29.40
N TYR A 359 1.63 -31.13 -28.24
CA TYR A 359 0.54 -30.42 -27.59
C TYR A 359 0.98 -29.04 -27.14
N TRP A 360 0.10 -28.06 -27.26
CA TRP A 360 0.19 -26.80 -26.56
C TRP A 360 -0.48 -26.95 -25.20
N VAL A 361 0.26 -26.68 -24.12
CA VAL A 361 -0.21 -26.71 -22.74
C VAL A 361 -0.21 -25.29 -22.19
N MET A 362 -1.35 -24.84 -21.65
CA MET A 362 -1.45 -23.54 -20.99
C MET A 362 -0.57 -23.48 -19.75
N ASN A 363 0.19 -22.39 -19.61
CA ASN A 363 0.96 -22.11 -18.43
C ASN A 363 0.06 -21.54 -17.35
N GLU A 364 -0.21 -22.32 -16.31
CA GLU A 364 -1.05 -21.96 -15.19
C GLU A 364 -0.45 -20.84 -14.34
N GLU A 365 -1.32 -20.01 -13.76
CA GLU A 365 -0.93 -19.05 -12.76
C GLU A 365 -0.60 -19.73 -11.44
N LYS A 366 0.44 -19.26 -10.76
CA LYS A 366 0.89 -19.76 -9.46
C LYS A 366 1.06 -18.59 -8.51
N ALA A 367 0.37 -18.60 -7.40
CA ALA A 367 0.37 -17.51 -6.42
C ALA A 367 1.76 -17.22 -5.80
N ASP A 368 2.67 -18.19 -5.84
CA ASP A 368 4.06 -18.07 -5.39
C ASP A 368 5.06 -17.66 -6.50
N SER A 369 4.56 -17.40 -7.71
CA SER A 369 5.36 -17.05 -8.90
C SER A 369 4.74 -15.81 -9.58
N PRO A 370 5.05 -14.59 -9.11
CA PRO A 370 4.44 -13.35 -9.60
C PRO A 370 4.52 -13.17 -11.12
N GLU A 371 5.60 -13.67 -11.75
CA GLU A 371 5.79 -13.65 -13.19
C GLU A 371 4.78 -14.51 -13.95
N SER A 372 4.11 -15.46 -13.28
CA SER A 372 3.09 -16.31 -13.88
C SER A 372 1.70 -15.69 -13.89
N LEU A 373 1.49 -14.60 -13.14
CA LEU A 373 0.17 -14.01 -12.87
C LEU A 373 -0.24 -13.00 -13.94
N TYR A 374 -1.53 -12.93 -14.24
CA TYR A 374 -2.15 -11.86 -15.05
C TYR A 374 -2.48 -10.65 -14.17
N THR A 375 -1.48 -10.07 -13.51
CA THR A 375 -1.64 -8.80 -12.80
C THR A 375 -1.55 -7.62 -13.78
N ILE A 376 -2.08 -6.45 -13.40
CA ILE A 376 -2.02 -5.23 -14.23
C ILE A 376 -0.57 -4.89 -14.60
N GLY A 377 0.38 -5.10 -13.68
CA GLY A 377 1.80 -4.85 -13.92
C GLY A 377 2.48 -5.84 -14.88
N ASN A 378 1.83 -6.99 -15.15
CA ASN A 378 2.34 -8.06 -16.02
C ASN A 378 1.45 -8.34 -17.23
N LEU A 379 0.51 -7.44 -17.54
CA LEU A 379 -0.48 -7.59 -18.57
C LEU A 379 -0.15 -6.77 -19.83
N GLN A 380 -0.34 -7.38 -21.00
CA GLN A 380 -0.30 -6.67 -22.29
C GLN A 380 -1.29 -7.27 -23.29
N VAL A 381 -1.64 -6.51 -24.31
CA VAL A 381 -2.34 -7.06 -25.47
C VAL A 381 -1.34 -7.84 -26.33
N ASN A 382 -1.77 -8.97 -26.87
CA ASN A 382 -0.93 -9.81 -27.71
C ASN A 382 -0.42 -9.03 -28.94
N SER A 383 0.88 -8.79 -29.00
CA SER A 383 1.53 -8.01 -30.06
C SER A 383 1.37 -8.63 -31.46
N ALA A 384 1.13 -9.93 -31.54
CA ALA A 384 0.91 -10.62 -32.83
C ALA A 384 -0.49 -10.37 -33.40
N LEU A 385 -1.38 -9.68 -32.68
CA LEU A 385 -2.70 -9.24 -33.15
C LEU A 385 -2.71 -7.76 -33.56
N MET A 386 -1.62 -7.02 -33.32
CA MET A 386 -1.48 -5.58 -33.66
C MET A 386 -0.90 -5.37 -35.09
#